data_d5b8b76687320b826907b8aee2994f47
#
_entry.id   d5b8b76687320b826907b8aee2994f47
#
_cell.length_a   1.000
_cell.length_b   1.000
_cell.length_c   1.000
_cell.angle_alpha   90.00
_cell.angle_beta   90.00
_cell.angle_gamma   90.00
#
_symmetry.space_group_name_H-M   'P 1'
#
loop_
_entity.id
_entity.type
_entity.pdbx_description
1 polymer ?
#
loop_
_entity_poly.entity_id
_entity_poly.type
_entity_poly.pdbx_seq_one_letter_code
_entity_poly.pdbx_strand_id
1 'polypeptide(L)'
;MNKLSLTVTGFVALIAAIVLSTMVYKVDAGETAILTRYGEIVDTKTSGLNWKSPIEDVTFFSTREAKIEFGVFDEKTGDVTQGLSAYTADRQTATVALTLTYQITDPETVYTKYKTTENMLNTLVAPRVRQQLEIVFSKYTAMTAVEKRGEFATNLRKEISDAFKGYPLAVNDVQSVFNFSAEYERMIEDSVNKDVAVRNKERETRIAIEEGRAQVERAKAEAATRLTQAEALAKQQVLQADAEAHAIRVKGDAEAENVRKMAEALAKNQELVALETAKRWDGKLPTYIPQGTIMPFVQLPQK
;
A
#
# COMPACT_ATOMS: atom_id res chain seq x y z
N MET A 1 26.40 93.16 15.84
CA MET A 1 25.76 91.89 16.20
C MET A 1 26.59 91.31 17.36
N ASN A 2 26.02 91.31 18.55
CA ASN A 2 26.69 90.84 19.77
C ASN A 2 27.04 89.37 19.70
N LYS A 3 28.32 89.00 20.08
CA LYS A 3 28.77 87.56 20.04
C LYS A 3 27.80 86.69 20.82
N LEU A 4 27.09 87.16 21.79
CA LEU A 4 26.07 86.45 22.56
C LEU A 4 24.84 86.06 21.71
N SER A 5 24.38 86.98 20.83
CA SER A 5 23.24 86.65 19.92
C SER A 5 23.58 85.62 18.92
N LEU A 6 24.83 85.56 18.41
CA LEU A 6 25.29 84.56 17.45
C LEU A 6 25.40 83.14 18.05
N THR A 7 25.86 83.05 19.33
CA THR A 7 25.91 81.76 20.07
C THR A 7 24.51 81.27 20.43
N VAL A 8 23.58 82.11 20.82
CA VAL A 8 22.20 81.72 21.09
C VAL A 8 21.49 81.22 19.80
N THR A 9 21.67 81.93 18.67
CA THR A 9 21.11 81.56 17.43
C THR A 9 21.69 80.20 16.95
N GLY A 10 23.00 79.96 17.10
CA GLY A 10 23.65 78.70 16.80
C GLY A 10 23.12 77.49 17.63
N PHE A 11 22.88 77.79 18.97
CA PHE A 11 22.32 76.78 19.86
C PHE A 11 20.85 76.44 19.52
N VAL A 12 20.02 77.42 19.21
CA VAL A 12 18.63 77.20 18.74
C VAL A 12 18.60 76.47 17.41
N ALA A 13 19.48 76.76 16.46
CA ALA A 13 19.57 76.06 15.18
C ALA A 13 20.01 74.61 15.41
N LEU A 14 20.92 74.30 16.32
CA LEU A 14 21.34 72.97 16.67
C LEU A 14 20.19 72.19 17.31
N ILE A 15 19.44 72.72 18.21
CA ILE A 15 18.24 72.14 18.85
C ILE A 15 17.20 71.83 17.73
N ALA A 16 16.92 72.78 16.85
CA ALA A 16 16.00 72.63 15.76
C ALA A 16 16.43 71.49 14.81
N ALA A 17 17.72 71.38 14.51
CA ALA A 17 18.27 70.31 13.67
C ALA A 17 18.13 68.95 14.34
N ILE A 18 18.38 68.86 15.68
CA ILE A 18 18.16 67.62 16.45
C ILE A 18 16.68 67.23 16.44
N VAL A 19 15.78 68.16 16.69
CA VAL A 19 14.32 67.90 16.67
C VAL A 19 13.89 67.42 15.27
N LEU A 20 14.33 68.08 14.19
CA LEU A 20 14.03 67.68 12.84
C LEU A 20 14.57 66.27 12.51
N SER A 21 15.73 65.91 13.01
CA SER A 21 16.28 64.57 12.79
C SER A 21 15.48 63.46 13.49
N THR A 22 14.79 63.76 14.60
CA THR A 22 13.92 62.81 15.31
C THR A 22 12.52 62.65 14.66
N MET A 23 12.16 63.56 13.74
CA MET A 23 10.85 63.52 13.07
C MET A 23 10.80 62.58 11.88
N VAL A 24 11.95 62.13 11.39
CA VAL A 24 12.02 61.20 10.24
C VAL A 24 12.27 59.79 10.72
N TYR A 25 11.48 58.85 10.28
CA TYR A 25 11.68 57.44 10.56
C TYR A 25 11.42 56.58 9.32
N LYS A 26 12.05 55.42 9.27
CA LYS A 26 11.94 54.46 8.20
C LYS A 26 11.10 53.27 8.65
N VAL A 27 10.16 52.87 7.82
CA VAL A 27 9.39 51.61 7.99
C VAL A 27 9.90 50.61 6.95
N ASP A 28 10.37 49.49 7.41
CA ASP A 28 10.89 48.43 6.51
C ASP A 28 9.76 47.70 5.75
N ALA A 29 10.10 47.10 4.60
CA ALA A 29 9.15 46.30 3.83
C ALA A 29 8.66 45.11 4.66
N GLY A 30 7.34 44.92 4.77
CA GLY A 30 6.72 43.89 5.62
C GLY A 30 6.58 44.31 7.10
N GLU A 31 6.67 45.60 7.36
CA GLU A 31 6.33 46.19 8.66
C GLU A 31 5.28 47.28 8.47
N THR A 32 4.52 47.52 9.51
CA THR A 32 3.54 48.61 9.63
C THR A 32 3.83 49.35 10.89
N ALA A 33 3.93 50.67 10.76
CA ALA A 33 4.13 51.57 11.91
C ALA A 33 2.83 52.22 12.33
N ILE A 34 2.51 52.10 13.60
CA ILE A 34 1.36 52.78 14.23
C ILE A 34 1.86 54.01 14.96
N LEU A 35 1.35 55.18 14.55
CA LEU A 35 1.62 56.45 15.19
C LEU A 35 0.58 56.71 16.26
N THR A 36 1.06 56.99 17.45
CA THR A 36 0.19 57.33 18.57
C THR A 36 0.57 58.68 19.18
N ARG A 37 -0.44 59.40 19.61
CA ARG A 37 -0.28 60.67 20.32
C ARG A 37 -1.03 60.57 21.67
N TYR A 38 -0.31 60.65 22.76
CA TYR A 38 -0.87 60.46 24.11
C TYR A 38 -1.70 59.19 24.29
N GLY A 39 -1.32 58.12 23.51
CA GLY A 39 -1.99 56.81 23.59
C GLY A 39 -3.15 56.60 22.60
N GLU A 40 -3.54 57.64 21.86
CA GLU A 40 -4.55 57.55 20.79
C GLU A 40 -3.85 57.30 19.44
N ILE A 41 -4.39 56.39 18.63
CA ILE A 41 -3.89 56.12 17.27
C ILE A 41 -4.24 57.31 16.38
N VAL A 42 -3.21 57.94 15.82
CA VAL A 42 -3.36 59.07 14.90
C VAL A 42 -3.30 58.63 13.44
N ASP A 43 -2.39 57.73 13.15
CA ASP A 43 -2.18 57.27 11.76
C ASP A 43 -1.48 55.93 11.72
N THR A 44 -1.63 55.19 10.60
CA THR A 44 -0.96 53.93 10.33
C THR A 44 -0.17 54.05 9.04
N LYS A 45 1.15 53.85 9.10
CA LYS A 45 2.07 54.00 7.97
C LYS A 45 2.62 52.65 7.52
N THR A 46 2.60 52.47 6.21
CA THR A 46 3.24 51.31 5.52
C THR A 46 4.71 51.61 5.22
N SER A 47 5.40 50.63 4.61
CA SER A 47 6.82 50.72 4.27
C SER A 47 7.22 52.01 3.53
N GLY A 48 8.37 52.54 3.89
CA GLY A 48 8.94 53.77 3.31
C GLY A 48 9.49 54.74 4.32
N LEU A 49 9.89 55.92 3.83
CA LEU A 49 10.35 57.02 4.66
C LEU A 49 9.14 57.87 5.10
N ASN A 50 8.92 57.98 6.40
CA ASN A 50 7.76 58.68 7.00
C ASN A 50 8.19 59.78 7.97
N TRP A 51 7.26 60.70 8.23
CA TRP A 51 7.45 61.79 9.17
C TRP A 51 6.51 61.64 10.35
N LYS A 52 6.99 61.98 11.54
CA LYS A 52 6.20 62.05 12.75
C LYS A 52 6.38 63.40 13.46
N SER A 53 5.40 63.80 14.23
CA SER A 53 5.53 64.92 15.14
C SER A 53 6.42 64.54 16.35
N PRO A 54 7.14 65.49 16.98
CA PRO A 54 7.95 65.20 18.18
C PRO A 54 7.16 64.66 19.37
N ILE A 55 5.83 64.84 19.38
CA ILE A 55 4.91 64.35 20.42
C ILE A 55 4.25 63.02 20.07
N GLU A 56 4.61 62.41 18.97
CA GLU A 56 4.10 61.15 18.50
C GLU A 56 5.09 60.02 18.74
N ASP A 57 4.57 58.92 19.28
CA ASP A 57 5.31 57.66 19.41
C ASP A 57 5.01 56.72 18.22
N VAL A 58 6.01 55.96 17.84
CA VAL A 58 5.89 54.99 16.73
C VAL A 58 6.11 53.59 17.26
N THR A 59 5.13 52.73 17.02
CA THR A 59 5.23 51.30 17.34
C THR A 59 5.22 50.49 16.01
N PHE A 60 6.21 49.60 15.84
CA PHE A 60 6.34 48.79 14.66
C PHE A 60 5.72 47.40 14.87
N PHE A 61 4.96 46.95 13.90
CA PHE A 61 4.43 45.59 13.85
C PHE A 61 4.90 44.90 12.56
N SER A 62 5.49 43.71 12.69
CA SER A 62 5.83 42.89 11.55
C SER A 62 4.56 42.26 10.99
N THR A 63 4.32 42.47 9.70
CA THR A 63 3.26 41.83 8.93
C THR A 63 3.81 40.67 8.10
N ARG A 64 5.06 40.22 8.37
CA ARG A 64 5.68 39.05 7.78
C ARG A 64 5.18 37.80 8.50
N GLU A 65 5.35 36.66 7.85
CA GLU A 65 5.14 35.38 8.52
C GLU A 65 6.12 35.19 9.66
N ALA A 66 5.59 34.84 10.80
CA ALA A 66 6.35 34.53 12.01
C ALA A 66 5.90 33.18 12.57
N LYS A 67 6.77 32.57 13.37
CA LYS A 67 6.48 31.29 14.02
C LYS A 67 6.41 31.50 15.53
N ILE A 68 5.49 30.73 16.13
CA ILE A 68 5.48 30.53 17.58
C ILE A 68 5.50 29.03 17.86
N GLU A 69 6.34 28.62 18.78
CA GLU A 69 6.52 27.23 19.14
C GLU A 69 6.01 26.99 20.57
N PHE A 70 5.21 25.94 20.72
CA PHE A 70 4.73 25.46 22.01
C PHE A 70 5.36 24.09 22.25
N GLY A 71 6.38 24.03 23.09
CA GLY A 71 7.18 22.86 23.35
C GLY A 71 8.32 22.65 22.34
N VAL A 72 9.21 21.76 22.69
CA VAL A 72 10.38 21.39 21.89
C VAL A 72 10.29 19.92 21.56
N PHE A 73 10.40 19.60 20.28
CA PHE A 73 10.55 18.23 19.82
C PHE A 73 12.03 17.94 19.58
N ASP A 74 12.57 16.94 20.26
CA ASP A 74 13.94 16.48 20.05
C ASP A 74 13.92 15.33 19.00
N GLU A 75 14.42 15.61 17.80
CA GLU A 75 14.50 14.61 16.72
C GLU A 75 15.38 13.41 17.06
N LYS A 76 16.30 13.52 18.02
CA LYS A 76 17.22 12.43 18.38
C LYS A 76 16.59 11.44 19.34
N THR A 77 15.83 11.92 20.30
CA THR A 77 15.13 11.10 21.30
C THR A 77 13.70 10.77 20.88
N GLY A 78 13.13 11.58 19.97
CA GLY A 78 11.72 11.49 19.60
C GLY A 78 10.78 12.06 20.67
N ASP A 79 11.33 12.67 21.72
CA ASP A 79 10.54 13.15 22.85
C ASP A 79 10.07 14.61 22.67
N VAL A 80 8.92 14.90 23.25
CA VAL A 80 8.39 16.25 23.36
C VAL A 80 8.60 16.77 24.78
N THR A 81 9.35 17.86 24.90
CA THR A 81 9.61 18.53 26.17
C THR A 81 8.91 19.89 26.21
N GLN A 82 8.43 20.32 27.39
CA GLN A 82 7.74 21.59 27.60
C GLN A 82 6.52 21.81 26.65
N GLY A 83 5.96 20.71 26.14
CA GLY A 83 4.81 20.76 25.24
C GLY A 83 3.50 21.10 25.95
N LEU A 84 2.47 21.30 25.15
CA LEU A 84 1.09 21.45 25.63
C LEU A 84 0.56 20.06 26.03
N SER A 85 -0.09 19.95 27.18
CA SER A 85 -0.76 18.72 27.59
C SER A 85 -2.21 18.73 27.08
N ALA A 86 -2.65 17.61 26.53
CA ALA A 86 -4.03 17.39 26.11
C ALA A 86 -4.49 15.99 26.51
N TYR A 87 -5.81 15.83 26.71
CA TYR A 87 -6.42 14.56 27.08
C TYR A 87 -7.20 13.98 25.89
N THR A 88 -6.97 12.72 25.61
CA THR A 88 -7.72 11.96 24.60
C THR A 88 -9.08 11.51 25.13
N ALA A 89 -9.95 11.00 24.24
CA ALA A 89 -11.27 10.47 24.58
C ALA A 89 -11.21 9.32 25.60
N ASP A 90 -10.15 8.53 25.58
CA ASP A 90 -9.86 7.42 26.51
C ASP A 90 -9.04 7.88 27.75
N ARG A 91 -8.99 9.19 27.99
CA ARG A 91 -8.35 9.82 29.16
C ARG A 91 -6.83 9.61 29.24
N GLN A 92 -6.17 9.35 28.12
CA GLN A 92 -4.72 9.33 28.08
C GLN A 92 -4.17 10.74 27.92
N THR A 93 -3.06 11.03 28.60
CA THR A 93 -2.37 12.32 28.48
C THR A 93 -1.40 12.28 27.32
N ALA A 94 -1.56 13.23 26.39
CA ALA A 94 -0.61 13.48 25.31
C ALA A 94 0.18 14.75 25.61
N THR A 95 1.48 14.72 25.37
CA THR A 95 2.34 15.91 25.34
C THR A 95 2.57 16.29 23.89
N VAL A 96 2.23 17.54 23.53
CA VAL A 96 2.20 18.00 22.14
C VAL A 96 3.17 19.16 21.96
N ALA A 97 4.12 19.02 21.05
CA ALA A 97 4.88 20.12 20.48
C ALA A 97 4.10 20.64 19.26
N LEU A 98 3.83 21.96 19.26
CA LEU A 98 3.06 22.59 18.20
C LEU A 98 3.78 23.83 17.71
N THR A 99 4.01 23.92 16.41
CA THR A 99 4.54 25.11 15.74
C THR A 99 3.42 25.74 14.92
N LEU A 100 3.12 27.01 15.26
CA LEU A 100 2.12 27.80 14.57
C LEU A 100 2.82 28.86 13.71
N THR A 101 2.60 28.84 12.41
CA THR A 101 3.02 29.92 11.50
C THR A 101 1.86 30.88 11.31
N TYR A 102 2.08 32.14 11.66
CA TYR A 102 1.05 33.18 11.64
C TYR A 102 1.55 34.45 10.96
N GLN A 103 0.61 35.30 10.55
CA GLN A 103 0.86 36.62 10.00
C GLN A 103 -0.14 37.60 10.62
N ILE A 104 0.33 38.78 11.03
CA ILE A 104 -0.54 39.86 11.54
C ILE A 104 -1.19 40.50 10.31
N THR A 105 -2.54 40.50 10.30
CA THR A 105 -3.35 41.09 9.22
C THR A 105 -3.84 42.49 9.56
N ASP A 106 -4.06 42.77 10.82
CA ASP A 106 -4.56 44.07 11.31
C ASP A 106 -3.74 44.55 12.52
N PRO A 107 -2.60 45.23 12.28
CA PRO A 107 -1.75 45.79 13.33
C PRO A 107 -2.45 46.81 14.24
N GLU A 108 -3.44 47.54 13.71
CA GLU A 108 -4.18 48.56 14.47
C GLU A 108 -5.02 47.93 15.56
N THR A 109 -5.75 46.87 15.24
CA THR A 109 -6.49 46.09 16.24
C THR A 109 -5.55 45.42 17.24
N VAL A 110 -4.35 44.95 16.78
CA VAL A 110 -3.35 44.40 17.71
C VAL A 110 -2.89 45.43 18.70
N TYR A 111 -2.55 46.63 18.24
CA TYR A 111 -2.14 47.72 19.13
C TYR A 111 -3.26 48.10 20.11
N THR A 112 -4.47 48.29 19.60
CA THR A 112 -5.62 48.74 20.43
C THR A 112 -5.96 47.75 21.54
N LYS A 113 -5.97 46.44 21.24
CA LYS A 113 -6.41 45.40 22.18
C LYS A 113 -5.28 44.83 23.04
N TYR A 114 -4.06 44.73 22.49
CA TYR A 114 -2.96 43.99 23.12
C TYR A 114 -1.70 44.83 23.31
N LYS A 115 -1.57 45.98 22.67
CA LYS A 115 -0.41 46.90 22.63
C LYS A 115 0.82 46.32 21.95
N THR A 116 1.14 45.06 22.20
CA THR A 116 2.32 44.38 21.63
C THR A 116 1.95 43.03 21.06
N THR A 117 2.76 42.55 20.09
CA THR A 117 2.62 41.21 19.52
C THR A 117 2.77 40.15 20.59
N GLU A 118 3.71 40.31 21.52
CA GLU A 118 3.95 39.35 22.59
C GLU A 118 2.71 39.18 23.52
N ASN A 119 2.09 40.29 23.90
CA ASN A 119 0.85 40.25 24.69
C ASN A 119 -0.30 39.58 23.92
N MET A 120 -0.41 39.82 22.60
CA MET A 120 -1.38 39.15 21.78
C MET A 120 -1.13 37.63 21.76
N LEU A 121 0.12 37.18 21.57
CA LEU A 121 0.48 35.76 21.57
C LEU A 121 0.14 35.11 22.92
N ASN A 122 0.45 35.76 24.04
CA ASN A 122 0.23 35.18 25.35
C ASN A 122 -1.25 35.22 25.79
N THR A 123 -1.99 36.30 25.42
CA THR A 123 -3.37 36.49 25.89
C THR A 123 -4.41 35.91 24.97
N LEU A 124 -4.17 35.90 23.65
CA LEU A 124 -5.11 35.43 22.66
C LEU A 124 -4.68 34.07 22.08
N VAL A 125 -3.44 33.99 21.57
CA VAL A 125 -3.03 32.82 20.74
C VAL A 125 -2.82 31.61 21.62
N ALA A 126 -2.01 31.69 22.67
CA ALA A 126 -1.67 30.51 23.47
C ALA A 126 -2.89 29.85 24.15
N PRO A 127 -3.82 30.58 24.80
CA PRO A 127 -5.01 29.98 25.41
C PRO A 127 -5.93 29.33 24.34
N ARG A 128 -6.07 29.99 23.19
CA ARG A 128 -6.96 29.52 22.13
C ARG A 128 -6.41 28.28 21.44
N VAL A 129 -5.11 28.22 21.16
CA VAL A 129 -4.44 27.03 20.65
C VAL A 129 -4.62 25.86 21.62
N ARG A 130 -4.41 26.06 22.90
CA ARG A 130 -4.61 25.05 23.94
C ARG A 130 -6.05 24.55 23.96
N GLN A 131 -7.03 25.44 23.89
CA GLN A 131 -8.44 25.07 23.85
C GLN A 131 -8.79 24.22 22.62
N GLN A 132 -8.32 24.61 21.42
CA GLN A 132 -8.57 23.84 20.20
C GLN A 132 -7.87 22.48 20.23
N LEU A 133 -6.66 22.44 20.78
CA LEU A 133 -5.93 21.20 20.97
C LEU A 133 -6.74 20.20 21.83
N GLU A 134 -7.27 20.65 22.98
CA GLU A 134 -8.10 19.81 23.84
C GLU A 134 -9.37 19.34 23.15
N ILE A 135 -10.05 20.22 22.40
CA ILE A 135 -11.27 19.87 21.64
C ILE A 135 -10.97 18.80 20.60
N VAL A 136 -9.85 18.91 19.88
CA VAL A 136 -9.49 17.92 18.86
C VAL A 136 -9.08 16.60 19.50
N PHE A 137 -8.22 16.63 20.54
CA PHE A 137 -7.80 15.40 21.23
C PHE A 137 -8.97 14.64 21.87
N SER A 138 -9.95 15.36 22.40
CA SER A 138 -11.14 14.73 23.00
C SER A 138 -11.99 13.92 22.00
N LYS A 139 -11.83 14.15 20.69
CA LYS A 139 -12.53 13.41 19.63
C LYS A 139 -11.83 12.10 19.23
N TYR A 140 -10.58 11.89 19.64
CA TYR A 140 -9.75 10.74 19.28
C TYR A 140 -9.34 9.97 20.53
N THR A 141 -9.32 8.65 20.42
CA THR A 141 -8.59 7.81 21.39
C THR A 141 -7.09 7.88 21.09
N ALA A 142 -6.24 7.58 22.06
CA ALA A 142 -4.80 7.60 21.86
C ALA A 142 -4.38 6.69 20.69
N MET A 143 -4.98 5.49 20.58
CA MET A 143 -4.72 4.55 19.49
C MET A 143 -5.13 5.12 18.13
N THR A 144 -6.35 5.68 18.02
CA THR A 144 -6.81 6.25 16.74
C THR A 144 -6.05 7.50 16.35
N ALA A 145 -5.57 8.29 17.31
CA ALA A 145 -4.72 9.45 17.02
C ALA A 145 -3.37 9.06 16.41
N VAL A 146 -2.80 7.91 16.82
CA VAL A 146 -1.57 7.36 16.26
C VAL A 146 -1.82 6.74 14.89
N GLU A 147 -2.84 5.88 14.76
CA GLU A 147 -3.17 5.20 13.51
C GLU A 147 -3.56 6.16 12.38
N LYS A 148 -4.32 7.21 12.72
CA LYS A 148 -4.84 8.21 11.78
C LYS A 148 -4.12 9.56 11.92
N ARG A 149 -2.82 9.54 12.17
CA ARG A 149 -2.03 10.76 12.45
C ARG A 149 -2.19 11.85 11.40
N GLY A 150 -2.28 11.50 10.13
CA GLY A 150 -2.46 12.45 9.04
C GLY A 150 -3.84 13.14 9.06
N GLU A 151 -4.90 12.38 9.36
CA GLU A 151 -6.25 12.89 9.51
C GLU A 151 -6.35 13.81 10.74
N PHE A 152 -5.77 13.38 11.86
CA PHE A 152 -5.67 14.16 13.08
C PHE A 152 -4.98 15.50 12.84
N ALA A 153 -3.80 15.52 12.21
CA ALA A 153 -3.05 16.75 11.92
C ALA A 153 -3.84 17.70 11.01
N THR A 154 -4.55 17.16 10.01
CA THR A 154 -5.40 17.95 9.11
C THR A 154 -6.57 18.58 9.86
N ASN A 155 -7.24 17.82 10.72
CA ASN A 155 -8.33 18.32 11.54
C ASN A 155 -7.85 19.37 12.55
N LEU A 156 -6.71 19.13 13.19
CA LEU A 156 -6.13 20.10 14.13
C LEU A 156 -5.80 21.43 13.44
N ARG A 157 -5.15 21.37 12.27
CA ARG A 157 -4.86 22.57 11.47
C ARG A 157 -6.13 23.32 11.14
N LYS A 158 -7.16 22.63 10.67
CA LYS A 158 -8.44 23.22 10.31
C LYS A 158 -9.12 23.90 11.50
N GLU A 159 -9.25 23.20 12.62
CA GLU A 159 -9.92 23.73 13.83
C GLU A 159 -9.15 24.94 14.40
N ILE A 160 -7.80 24.90 14.43
CA ILE A 160 -7.00 26.04 14.86
C ILE A 160 -7.18 27.20 13.88
N SER A 161 -7.06 26.99 12.56
CA SER A 161 -7.23 28.06 11.58
C SER A 161 -8.62 28.68 11.65
N ASP A 162 -9.67 27.86 11.78
CA ASP A 162 -11.04 28.33 11.92
C ASP A 162 -11.27 29.15 13.20
N ALA A 163 -10.61 28.78 14.30
CA ALA A 163 -10.69 29.49 15.58
C ALA A 163 -10.10 30.90 15.54
N PHE A 164 -9.23 31.21 14.61
CA PHE A 164 -8.64 32.52 14.43
C PHE A 164 -9.32 33.39 13.36
N LYS A 165 -10.35 32.89 12.69
CA LYS A 165 -11.15 33.70 11.75
C LYS A 165 -11.79 34.89 12.45
N GLY A 166 -11.61 36.10 11.93
CA GLY A 166 -12.11 37.34 12.50
C GLY A 166 -11.21 37.94 13.57
N TYR A 167 -10.02 37.39 13.81
CA TYR A 167 -8.99 38.00 14.67
C TYR A 167 -7.92 38.72 13.83
N PRO A 168 -7.13 39.62 14.42
CA PRO A 168 -6.16 40.45 13.70
C PRO A 168 -4.90 39.68 13.27
N LEU A 169 -4.99 38.36 13.17
CA LEU A 169 -3.94 37.48 12.67
C LEU A 169 -4.54 36.40 11.78
N ALA A 170 -3.78 35.98 10.80
CA ALA A 170 -4.07 34.79 9.98
C ALA A 170 -3.12 33.64 10.36
N VAL A 171 -3.65 32.43 10.47
CA VAL A 171 -2.87 31.21 10.67
C VAL A 171 -2.63 30.57 9.31
N ASN A 172 -1.35 30.51 8.90
CA ASN A 172 -0.96 29.98 7.59
C ASN A 172 -0.64 28.49 7.65
N ASP A 173 0.05 28.05 8.72
CA ASP A 173 0.36 26.62 8.90
C ASP A 173 0.37 26.25 10.39
N VAL A 174 0.06 24.96 10.64
CA VAL A 174 0.11 24.35 11.97
C VAL A 174 0.78 22.99 11.83
N GLN A 175 1.90 22.83 12.50
CA GLN A 175 2.62 21.57 12.59
C GLN A 175 2.51 21.06 14.03
N SER A 176 2.22 19.78 14.20
CA SER A 176 2.10 19.17 15.52
C SER A 176 2.81 17.82 15.58
N VAL A 177 3.54 17.61 16.64
CA VAL A 177 4.10 16.33 17.02
C VAL A 177 3.62 16.04 18.44
N PHE A 178 3.18 14.82 18.70
CA PHE A 178 2.69 14.44 20.01
C PHE A 178 3.23 13.07 20.42
N ASN A 179 3.45 12.90 21.71
CA ASN A 179 3.86 11.68 22.36
C ASN A 179 2.90 11.38 23.51
N PHE A 180 2.69 10.11 23.77
CA PHE A 180 2.00 9.65 24.96
C PHE A 180 3.01 9.28 26.05
N SER A 181 2.53 8.84 27.21
CA SER A 181 3.43 8.30 28.23
C SER A 181 4.16 7.06 27.70
N ALA A 182 5.42 6.89 28.08
CA ALA A 182 6.24 5.75 27.64
C ALA A 182 5.60 4.39 27.96
N GLU A 183 4.82 4.29 29.03
CA GLU A 183 4.07 3.11 29.40
C GLU A 183 2.93 2.83 28.43
N TYR A 184 2.21 3.88 28.03
CA TYR A 184 1.11 3.77 27.07
C TYR A 184 1.63 3.46 25.65
N GLU A 185 2.74 4.04 25.25
CA GLU A 185 3.38 3.75 23.94
C GLU A 185 3.79 2.29 23.85
N ARG A 186 4.37 1.72 24.91
CA ARG A 186 4.67 0.29 24.97
C ARG A 186 3.40 -0.59 24.91
N MET A 187 2.33 -0.17 25.58
CA MET A 187 1.05 -0.87 25.52
C MET A 187 0.44 -0.86 24.10
N ILE A 188 0.55 0.26 23.38
CA ILE A 188 0.13 0.36 21.98
C ILE A 188 1.00 -0.55 21.10
N GLU A 189 2.32 -0.47 21.25
CA GLU A 189 3.27 -1.31 20.51
C GLU A 189 2.98 -2.81 20.73
N ASP A 190 2.78 -3.24 21.96
CA ASP A 190 2.40 -4.60 22.31
C ASP A 190 1.06 -5.01 21.68
N SER A 191 0.08 -4.11 21.67
CA SER A 191 -1.23 -4.36 21.07
C SER A 191 -1.12 -4.51 19.55
N VAL A 192 -0.38 -3.61 18.89
CA VAL A 192 -0.12 -3.68 17.45
C VAL A 192 0.63 -4.98 17.09
N ASN A 193 1.64 -5.34 17.88
CA ASN A 193 2.40 -6.58 17.68
C ASN A 193 1.52 -7.83 17.81
N LYS A 194 0.59 -7.84 18.78
CA LYS A 194 -0.39 -8.93 18.93
C LYS A 194 -1.34 -9.00 17.74
N ASP A 195 -1.86 -7.88 17.26
CA ASP A 195 -2.74 -7.83 16.09
C ASP A 195 -2.01 -8.30 14.81
N VAL A 196 -0.75 -7.90 14.65
CA VAL A 196 0.10 -8.39 13.54
C VAL A 196 0.32 -9.89 13.65
N ALA A 197 0.59 -10.41 14.86
CA ALA A 197 0.76 -11.84 15.09
C ALA A 197 -0.53 -12.63 14.78
N VAL A 198 -1.70 -12.14 15.19
CA VAL A 198 -3.01 -12.74 14.86
C VAL A 198 -3.24 -12.76 13.35
N ARG A 199 -3.03 -11.63 12.67
CA ARG A 199 -3.20 -11.55 11.19
C ARG A 199 -2.23 -12.47 10.45
N ASN A 200 -0.99 -12.60 10.93
CA ASN A 200 -0.02 -13.54 10.35
C ASN A 200 -0.49 -14.98 10.53
N LYS A 201 -0.98 -15.33 11.71
CA LYS A 201 -1.52 -16.66 11.99
C LYS A 201 -2.75 -17.01 11.16
N GLU A 202 -3.64 -16.04 10.96
CA GLU A 202 -4.79 -16.19 10.07
C GLU A 202 -4.34 -16.40 8.60
N ARG A 203 -3.31 -15.67 8.17
CA ARG A 203 -2.73 -15.82 6.84
C ARG A 203 -2.10 -17.21 6.66
N GLU A 204 -1.31 -17.66 7.62
CA GLU A 204 -0.72 -19.02 7.63
C GLU A 204 -1.81 -20.09 7.56
N THR A 205 -2.85 -19.98 8.39
CA THR A 205 -4.00 -20.91 8.38
C THR A 205 -4.70 -20.91 7.02
N ARG A 206 -4.89 -19.74 6.40
CA ARG A 206 -5.49 -19.65 5.07
C ARG A 206 -4.62 -20.32 4.00
N ILE A 207 -3.32 -20.08 4.03
CA ILE A 207 -2.36 -20.74 3.13
C ILE A 207 -2.42 -22.25 3.31
N ALA A 208 -2.38 -22.76 4.54
CA ALA A 208 -2.44 -24.20 4.82
C ALA A 208 -3.77 -24.83 4.33
N ILE A 209 -4.89 -24.13 4.46
CA ILE A 209 -6.18 -24.58 3.93
C ILE A 209 -6.15 -24.64 2.40
N GLU A 210 -5.63 -23.61 1.72
CA GLU A 210 -5.54 -23.60 0.25
C GLU A 210 -4.55 -24.64 -0.28
N GLU A 211 -3.42 -24.85 0.40
CA GLU A 211 -2.50 -25.94 0.08
C GLU A 211 -3.14 -27.32 0.26
N GLY A 212 -3.89 -27.52 1.35
CA GLY A 212 -4.66 -28.74 1.57
C GLY A 212 -5.70 -28.98 0.47
N ARG A 213 -6.44 -27.95 0.07
CA ARG A 213 -7.38 -28.02 -1.06
C ARG A 213 -6.67 -28.37 -2.37
N ALA A 214 -5.56 -27.71 -2.64
CA ALA A 214 -4.77 -27.97 -3.85
C ALA A 214 -4.24 -29.41 -3.87
N GLN A 215 -3.82 -29.98 -2.74
CA GLN A 215 -3.40 -31.38 -2.65
C GLN A 215 -4.57 -32.34 -2.92
N VAL A 216 -5.75 -32.08 -2.37
CA VAL A 216 -6.95 -32.88 -2.64
C VAL A 216 -7.33 -32.84 -4.12
N GLU A 217 -7.30 -31.66 -4.74
CA GLU A 217 -7.62 -31.54 -6.17
C GLU A 217 -6.57 -32.21 -7.06
N ARG A 218 -5.28 -32.14 -6.70
CA ARG A 218 -4.23 -32.90 -7.40
C ARG A 218 -4.43 -34.40 -7.27
N ALA A 219 -4.74 -34.90 -6.08
CA ALA A 219 -5.00 -36.34 -5.87
C ALA A 219 -6.23 -36.81 -6.66
N LYS A 220 -7.30 -36.02 -6.75
CA LYS A 220 -8.45 -36.31 -7.57
C LYS A 220 -8.10 -36.32 -9.07
N ALA A 221 -7.34 -35.35 -9.53
CA ALA A 221 -6.89 -35.29 -10.92
C ALA A 221 -6.00 -36.47 -11.28
N GLU A 222 -5.09 -36.88 -10.41
CA GLU A 222 -4.26 -38.08 -10.60
C GLU A 222 -5.09 -39.35 -10.63
N ALA A 223 -6.07 -39.49 -9.70
CA ALA A 223 -6.97 -40.63 -9.70
C ALA A 223 -7.81 -40.73 -10.99
N ALA A 224 -8.36 -39.58 -11.44
CA ALA A 224 -9.08 -39.51 -12.71
C ALA A 224 -8.19 -39.88 -13.92
N THR A 225 -6.95 -39.40 -13.95
CA THR A 225 -5.98 -39.72 -14.98
C THR A 225 -5.65 -41.21 -15.00
N ARG A 226 -5.41 -41.81 -13.81
CA ARG A 226 -5.16 -43.26 -13.69
C ARG A 226 -6.36 -44.09 -14.16
N LEU A 227 -7.59 -43.67 -13.81
CA LEU A 227 -8.81 -44.32 -14.29
C LEU A 227 -8.93 -44.27 -15.81
N THR A 228 -8.76 -43.10 -16.41
CA THR A 228 -8.80 -42.91 -17.86
C THR A 228 -7.70 -43.72 -18.56
N GLN A 229 -6.50 -43.78 -18.00
CA GLN A 229 -5.42 -44.63 -18.53
C GLN A 229 -5.75 -46.14 -18.48
N ALA A 230 -6.32 -46.59 -17.34
CA ALA A 230 -6.74 -47.97 -17.18
C ALA A 230 -7.87 -48.33 -18.15
N GLU A 231 -8.85 -47.49 -18.35
CA GLU A 231 -9.91 -47.67 -19.34
C GLU A 231 -9.37 -47.69 -20.78
N ALA A 232 -8.44 -46.78 -21.09
CA ALA A 232 -7.79 -46.75 -22.40
C ALA A 232 -6.99 -48.04 -22.69
N LEU A 233 -6.23 -48.54 -21.70
CA LEU A 233 -5.48 -49.79 -21.79
C LEU A 233 -6.42 -51.00 -21.95
N ALA A 234 -7.48 -51.05 -21.15
CA ALA A 234 -8.49 -52.12 -21.28
C ALA A 234 -9.15 -52.13 -22.68
N LYS A 235 -9.52 -50.94 -23.17
CA LYS A 235 -10.08 -50.78 -24.51
C LYS A 235 -9.10 -51.18 -25.62
N GLN A 236 -7.82 -50.80 -25.43
CA GLN A 236 -6.76 -51.22 -26.38
C GLN A 236 -6.61 -52.74 -26.41
N GLN A 237 -6.60 -53.41 -25.22
CA GLN A 237 -6.52 -54.88 -25.16
C GLN A 237 -7.71 -55.56 -25.84
N VAL A 238 -8.93 -55.05 -25.63
CA VAL A 238 -10.14 -55.60 -26.32
C VAL A 238 -10.01 -55.39 -27.81
N LEU A 239 -9.64 -54.22 -28.30
CA LEU A 239 -9.47 -53.95 -29.73
C LEU A 239 -8.39 -54.85 -30.35
N GLN A 240 -7.30 -55.08 -29.61
CA GLN A 240 -6.22 -55.98 -30.09
C GLN A 240 -6.70 -57.45 -30.16
N ALA A 241 -7.40 -57.91 -29.10
CA ALA A 241 -7.96 -59.28 -29.14
C ALA A 241 -9.00 -59.45 -30.22
N ASP A 242 -9.88 -58.50 -30.50
CA ASP A 242 -10.83 -58.49 -31.59
C ASP A 242 -10.14 -58.49 -32.96
N ALA A 243 -9.07 -57.68 -33.11
CA ALA A 243 -8.29 -57.67 -34.34
C ALA A 243 -7.58 -58.99 -34.57
N GLU A 244 -7.00 -59.62 -33.54
CA GLU A 244 -6.39 -60.93 -33.61
C GLU A 244 -7.43 -62.05 -33.97
N ALA A 245 -8.58 -62.01 -33.26
CA ALA A 245 -9.67 -62.92 -33.54
C ALA A 245 -10.21 -62.77 -34.98
N HIS A 246 -10.32 -61.54 -35.47
CA HIS A 246 -10.70 -61.31 -36.90
C HIS A 246 -9.64 -61.79 -37.87
N ALA A 247 -8.36 -61.55 -37.59
CA ALA A 247 -7.25 -62.01 -38.40
C ALA A 247 -7.21 -63.56 -38.47
N ILE A 248 -7.41 -64.27 -37.35
CA ILE A 248 -7.51 -65.71 -37.27
C ILE A 248 -8.72 -66.21 -38.10
N ARG A 249 -9.88 -65.61 -37.99
CA ARG A 249 -11.08 -65.92 -38.74
C ARG A 249 -10.85 -65.79 -40.25
N VAL A 250 -10.33 -64.63 -40.68
CA VAL A 250 -10.06 -64.34 -42.08
C VAL A 250 -9.05 -65.35 -42.67
N LYS A 251 -8.00 -65.67 -41.89
CA LYS A 251 -7.00 -66.69 -42.28
C LYS A 251 -7.60 -68.06 -42.35
N GLY A 252 -8.41 -68.46 -41.36
CA GLY A 252 -9.12 -69.73 -41.36
C GLY A 252 -10.11 -69.90 -42.55
N ASP A 253 -10.87 -68.85 -42.84
CA ASP A 253 -11.80 -68.82 -43.96
C ASP A 253 -11.05 -68.94 -45.30
N ALA A 254 -9.92 -68.22 -45.44
CA ALA A 254 -9.06 -68.31 -46.64
C ALA A 254 -8.42 -69.66 -46.76
N GLU A 255 -7.95 -70.31 -45.71
CA GLU A 255 -7.42 -71.68 -45.72
C GLU A 255 -8.51 -72.68 -46.01
N ALA A 256 -9.69 -72.59 -45.45
CA ALA A 256 -10.84 -73.47 -45.76
C ALA A 256 -11.27 -73.32 -47.20
N GLU A 257 -11.30 -72.12 -47.76
CA GLU A 257 -11.61 -71.89 -49.18
C GLU A 257 -10.53 -72.49 -50.10
N ASN A 258 -9.25 -72.34 -49.74
CA ASN A 258 -8.14 -72.97 -50.45
C ASN A 258 -8.23 -74.48 -50.40
N VAL A 259 -8.51 -75.07 -49.21
CA VAL A 259 -8.71 -76.54 -49.10
C VAL A 259 -9.91 -77.02 -49.95
N ARG A 260 -11.02 -76.25 -49.93
CA ARG A 260 -12.20 -76.57 -50.76
C ARG A 260 -11.89 -76.53 -52.27
N LYS A 261 -11.21 -75.44 -52.70
CA LYS A 261 -10.78 -75.34 -54.11
C LYS A 261 -9.81 -76.44 -54.50
N MET A 262 -8.89 -76.84 -53.62
CA MET A 262 -7.97 -77.94 -53.84
C MET A 262 -8.68 -79.27 -53.87
N ALA A 263 -9.62 -79.55 -53.01
CA ALA A 263 -10.46 -80.73 -53.02
C ALA A 263 -11.32 -80.82 -54.27
N GLU A 264 -11.90 -79.73 -54.79
CA GLU A 264 -12.65 -79.70 -56.01
C GLU A 264 -11.76 -79.94 -57.23
N ALA A 265 -10.51 -79.42 -57.25
CA ALA A 265 -9.52 -79.66 -58.30
C ALA A 265 -9.05 -81.11 -58.30
N LEU A 266 -8.79 -81.69 -57.13
CA LEU A 266 -8.40 -83.06 -56.96
C LEU A 266 -9.53 -84.04 -57.36
N ALA A 267 -10.79 -83.75 -57.10
CA ALA A 267 -11.95 -84.52 -57.46
C ALA A 267 -12.17 -84.60 -59.00
N LYS A 268 -11.73 -83.58 -59.74
CA LYS A 268 -11.83 -83.42 -61.18
C LYS A 268 -10.64 -84.05 -61.99
N ASN A 269 -9.53 -84.29 -61.29
CA ASN A 269 -8.30 -84.71 -61.96
C ASN A 269 -7.50 -85.75 -61.14
N GLN A 270 -7.63 -87.00 -61.45
CA GLN A 270 -7.06 -88.13 -60.71
C GLN A 270 -5.52 -88.18 -60.77
N GLU A 271 -4.89 -87.57 -61.80
CA GLU A 271 -3.44 -87.48 -61.92
C GLU A 271 -2.87 -86.44 -60.92
N LEU A 272 -3.64 -85.41 -60.55
CA LEU A 272 -3.25 -84.40 -59.53
C LEU A 272 -3.21 -85.02 -58.14
N VAL A 273 -4.04 -86.00 -57.81
CA VAL A 273 -4.00 -86.75 -56.55
C VAL A 273 -2.69 -87.50 -56.41
N ALA A 274 -2.21 -88.14 -57.48
CA ALA A 274 -0.94 -88.84 -57.48
C ALA A 274 0.27 -87.91 -57.30
N LEU A 275 0.24 -86.67 -57.89
CA LEU A 275 1.30 -85.66 -57.71
C LEU A 275 1.35 -85.07 -56.34
N GLU A 276 0.19 -84.78 -55.71
CA GLU A 276 0.13 -84.16 -54.37
C GLU A 276 0.49 -85.18 -53.28
N THR A 277 0.12 -86.44 -53.48
CA THR A 277 0.57 -87.52 -52.60
C THR A 277 2.05 -87.78 -52.72
N ALA A 278 2.63 -87.69 -53.91
CA ALA A 278 4.08 -87.78 -54.11
C ALA A 278 4.85 -86.61 -53.46
N LYS A 279 4.32 -85.36 -53.50
CA LYS A 279 4.94 -84.19 -52.84
C LYS A 279 4.92 -84.27 -51.30
N ARG A 280 3.93 -84.96 -50.73
CA ARG A 280 3.81 -85.06 -49.25
C ARG A 280 4.44 -86.34 -48.71
N TRP A 281 4.94 -87.19 -49.54
CA TRP A 281 5.57 -88.46 -49.12
C TRP A 281 6.99 -88.18 -48.61
N ASP A 282 7.27 -88.56 -47.39
CA ASP A 282 8.58 -88.47 -46.78
C ASP A 282 9.59 -89.57 -47.16
N GLY A 283 9.21 -90.40 -48.10
CA GLY A 283 10.08 -91.47 -48.62
C GLY A 283 10.13 -92.73 -47.74
N LYS A 284 9.37 -92.77 -46.67
CA LYS A 284 9.37 -93.96 -45.76
C LYS A 284 8.11 -94.79 -45.96
N LEU A 285 8.26 -96.08 -46.04
CA LEU A 285 7.13 -97.00 -46.05
C LEU A 285 6.61 -97.16 -44.58
N PRO A 286 5.27 -97.21 -44.43
CA PRO A 286 4.71 -97.44 -43.07
C PRO A 286 5.07 -98.88 -42.63
N THR A 287 5.59 -98.99 -41.43
CA THR A 287 6.05 -100.26 -40.81
C THR A 287 4.88 -101.19 -40.44
N TYR A 288 3.66 -100.74 -40.45
CA TYR A 288 2.45 -101.55 -40.21
C TYR A 288 1.32 -101.15 -41.16
N ILE A 289 0.83 -102.10 -41.89
CA ILE A 289 -0.30 -101.97 -42.83
C ILE A 289 -1.45 -102.83 -42.26
N PRO A 290 -2.57 -102.24 -41.77
CA PRO A 290 -3.76 -103.02 -41.47
C PRO A 290 -4.35 -103.68 -42.68
N GLN A 291 -4.81 -104.93 -42.52
CA GLN A 291 -5.45 -105.68 -43.63
C GLN A 291 -6.67 -104.90 -44.16
N GLY A 292 -6.68 -104.63 -45.47
CA GLY A 292 -7.78 -103.91 -46.13
C GLY A 292 -7.51 -102.46 -46.58
N THR A 293 -6.31 -101.93 -46.35
CA THR A 293 -5.97 -100.55 -46.74
C THR A 293 -5.38 -100.55 -48.20
N ILE A 294 -6.02 -99.82 -49.14
CA ILE A 294 -5.54 -99.62 -50.47
C ILE A 294 -4.38 -98.63 -50.44
N MET A 295 -3.20 -99.08 -50.81
CA MET A 295 -2.03 -98.17 -50.97
C MET A 295 -2.03 -97.61 -52.40
N PRO A 296 -2.08 -96.28 -52.54
CA PRO A 296 -2.25 -95.64 -53.86
C PRO A 296 -1.02 -95.72 -54.79
N PHE A 297 0.12 -96.20 -54.30
CA PHE A 297 1.37 -96.16 -55.08
C PHE A 297 2.08 -97.50 -55.23
N VAL A 298 1.57 -98.63 -54.75
CA VAL A 298 2.20 -99.95 -54.90
C VAL A 298 1.36 -100.81 -55.79
N GLN A 299 1.72 -100.89 -57.09
CA GLN A 299 1.26 -101.95 -57.96
C GLN A 299 2.08 -103.20 -57.64
N LEU A 300 1.48 -104.15 -56.98
CA LEU A 300 2.08 -105.48 -56.85
C LEU A 300 2.01 -106.22 -58.16
N PRO A 301 3.10 -106.73 -58.65
CA PRO A 301 3.03 -107.53 -59.89
C PRO A 301 2.21 -108.81 -59.61
N GLN A 302 1.14 -108.99 -60.40
CA GLN A 302 0.42 -110.22 -60.36
C GLN A 302 1.25 -111.28 -61.08
N LYS A 303 1.47 -112.41 -60.41
CA LYS A 303 1.94 -113.66 -61.01
C LYS A 303 0.80 -114.40 -61.67
#